data_747ca7d72c29a36728c7b6b76011a9b1
#
_entry.id   747ca7d72c29a36728c7b6b76011a9b1
#
_cell.length_a   1.000
_cell.length_b   1.000
_cell.length_c   1.000
_cell.angle_alpha   90.00
_cell.angle_beta   90.00
_cell.angle_gamma   90.00
#
_symmetry.space_group_name_H-M   'P 1'
#
loop_
_entity.id
_entity.type
_entity.pdbx_description
1 polymer ?
#
loop_
_entity_poly.entity_id
_entity_poly.type
_entity_poly.pdbx_seq_one_letter_code
_entity_poly.pdbx_strand_id
1 'polypeptide(L)'
;MFLIASVEHKGAAMAEAPIKRALISVTDKTGIVEFAQTLTKEFGVEVISTGGTAKILEEAGVPVVPIESYTGFPEMMDGRVKTLHPRVHGGLLCRRDNPGHVADAENNGIGMIDLVCVNLYEFEKTVADPSVTLENAIEHIDIGGPSMLRSAAKNNDF
;
A
#
# COMPACT_ATOMS: atom_id res chain seq x y z
N MET A 1 6.59 -12.61 6.28
CA MET A 1 6.57 -12.10 7.66
C MET A 1 5.79 -10.81 7.64
N PHE A 2 4.54 -10.88 8.11
CA PHE A 2 3.66 -9.70 8.16
C PHE A 2 4.06 -8.85 9.36
N LEU A 3 4.47 -7.61 9.14
CA LEU A 3 4.69 -6.66 10.21
C LEU A 3 3.40 -5.88 10.46
N ILE A 4 2.57 -6.40 11.37
CA ILE A 4 1.50 -5.60 11.98
C ILE A 4 2.16 -4.92 13.18
N ALA A 5 2.54 -3.67 13.03
CA ALA A 5 3.03 -2.88 14.14
C ALA A 5 1.84 -2.31 14.92
N SER A 6 1.35 -3.06 15.91
CA SER A 6 0.57 -2.48 16.99
C SER A 6 1.54 -1.98 18.06
N VAL A 7 1.75 -0.69 18.13
CA VAL A 7 2.47 -0.05 19.23
C VAL A 7 1.43 0.39 20.25
N GLU A 8 1.51 -0.12 21.50
CA GLU A 8 0.72 0.39 22.60
C GLU A 8 1.11 1.85 22.88
N HIS A 9 0.24 2.78 22.52
CA HIS A 9 0.42 4.19 22.88
C HIS A 9 -0.08 4.45 24.30
N LYS A 10 0.84 4.85 25.19
CA LYS A 10 0.50 5.44 26.49
C LYS A 10 0.11 6.90 26.29
N GLY A 11 -1.19 7.18 26.29
CA GLY A 11 -1.69 8.53 26.44
C GLY A 11 -2.80 8.93 25.48
N ALA A 12 -3.99 9.12 26.02
CA ALA A 12 -5.27 9.44 25.41
C ALA A 12 -5.84 8.33 24.50
N ALA A 13 -7.02 7.83 24.87
CA ALA A 13 -7.80 6.95 24.01
C ALA A 13 -8.12 7.70 22.71
N MET A 14 -7.32 7.50 21.69
CA MET A 14 -7.72 7.83 20.33
C MET A 14 -8.91 6.93 20.05
N ALA A 15 -10.06 7.53 19.77
CA ALA A 15 -11.20 6.78 19.25
C ALA A 15 -10.68 5.97 18.06
N GLU A 16 -10.86 4.67 18.07
CA GLU A 16 -10.46 3.79 16.97
C GLU A 16 -11.05 4.37 15.67
N ALA A 17 -10.22 4.99 14.87
CA ALA A 17 -10.67 5.50 13.58
C ALA A 17 -10.94 4.29 12.68
N PRO A 18 -12.16 4.14 12.14
CA PRO A 18 -12.48 2.99 11.31
C PRO A 18 -11.57 2.99 10.07
N ILE A 19 -10.99 1.84 9.76
CA ILE A 19 -10.24 1.65 8.50
C ILE A 19 -11.27 1.77 7.36
N LYS A 20 -11.09 2.76 6.50
CA LYS A 20 -11.95 3.02 5.34
C LYS A 20 -11.30 2.64 4.03
N ARG A 21 -9.97 2.73 3.96
CA ARG A 21 -9.22 2.49 2.74
C ARG A 21 -7.93 1.74 3.03
N ALA A 22 -7.72 0.67 2.29
CA ALA A 22 -6.52 -0.17 2.36
C ALA A 22 -5.74 -0.11 1.04
N LEU A 23 -4.42 0.00 1.12
CA LEU A 23 -3.52 -0.18 -0.01
C LEU A 23 -2.86 -1.56 0.10
N ILE A 24 -3.12 -2.42 -0.88
CA ILE A 24 -2.64 -3.80 -0.90
C ILE A 24 -1.73 -4.01 -2.12
N SER A 25 -0.47 -4.32 -1.89
CA SER A 25 0.52 -4.61 -2.93
C SER A 25 1.50 -5.66 -2.45
N VAL A 26 1.33 -6.90 -2.89
CA VAL A 26 2.10 -8.03 -2.38
C VAL A 26 2.74 -8.85 -3.51
N THR A 27 3.95 -9.35 -3.28
CA THR A 27 4.64 -10.32 -4.13
C THR A 27 4.19 -11.73 -3.80
N ASP A 28 4.30 -12.14 -2.52
CA ASP A 28 3.67 -13.36 -2.01
C ASP A 28 2.18 -13.10 -1.76
N LYS A 29 1.33 -13.82 -2.49
CA LYS A 29 -0.12 -13.65 -2.50
C LYS A 29 -0.87 -14.62 -1.59
N THR A 30 -0.14 -15.37 -0.76
CA THR A 30 -0.73 -16.33 0.17
C THR A 30 -1.70 -15.64 1.13
N GLY A 31 -2.97 -16.07 1.13
CA GLY A 31 -4.04 -15.55 1.99
C GLY A 31 -4.57 -14.17 1.63
N ILE A 32 -4.04 -13.51 0.56
CA ILE A 32 -4.42 -12.12 0.26
C ILE A 32 -5.88 -11.98 -0.20
N VAL A 33 -6.40 -12.97 -0.90
CA VAL A 33 -7.79 -12.98 -1.38
C VAL A 33 -8.75 -13.01 -0.20
N GLU A 34 -8.55 -13.94 0.73
CA GLU A 34 -9.37 -14.08 1.93
C GLU A 34 -9.35 -12.81 2.78
N PHE A 35 -8.15 -12.25 2.98
CA PHE A 35 -7.96 -11.00 3.71
C PHE A 35 -8.71 -9.84 3.04
N ALA A 36 -8.56 -9.63 1.75
CA ALA A 36 -9.22 -8.56 1.02
C ALA A 36 -10.75 -8.75 0.95
N GLN A 37 -11.23 -10.00 0.84
CA GLN A 37 -12.66 -10.31 0.90
C GLN A 37 -13.25 -9.95 2.25
N THR A 38 -12.57 -10.26 3.34
CA THR A 38 -12.99 -9.89 4.70
C THR A 38 -13.05 -8.37 4.85
N LEU A 39 -11.99 -7.65 4.45
CA LEU A 39 -11.96 -6.19 4.50
C LEU A 39 -13.14 -5.56 3.75
N THR A 40 -13.43 -6.04 2.55
CA THR A 40 -14.48 -5.43 1.70
C THR A 40 -15.88 -5.84 2.11
N LYS A 41 -16.13 -7.13 2.42
CA LYS A 41 -17.48 -7.65 2.68
C LYS A 41 -17.95 -7.42 4.11
N GLU A 42 -17.05 -7.56 5.08
CA GLU A 42 -17.42 -7.47 6.49
C GLU A 42 -17.22 -6.07 7.06
N PHE A 43 -16.19 -5.36 6.58
CA PHE A 43 -15.83 -4.04 7.10
C PHE A 43 -16.10 -2.88 6.13
N GLY A 44 -16.48 -3.15 4.88
CA GLY A 44 -16.78 -2.12 3.88
C GLY A 44 -15.55 -1.28 3.48
N VAL A 45 -14.34 -1.83 3.62
CA VAL A 45 -13.09 -1.14 3.30
C VAL A 45 -12.89 -1.07 1.79
N GLU A 46 -12.60 0.12 1.27
CA GLU A 46 -12.16 0.30 -0.11
C GLU A 46 -10.73 -0.25 -0.28
N VAL A 47 -10.51 -1.10 -1.27
CA VAL A 47 -9.19 -1.68 -1.56
C VAL A 47 -8.59 -1.03 -2.77
N ILE A 48 -7.44 -0.37 -2.60
CA ILE A 48 -6.56 0.08 -3.69
C ILE A 48 -5.49 -0.98 -3.89
N SER A 49 -5.20 -1.34 -5.13
CA SER A 49 -4.16 -2.35 -5.39
C SER A 49 -3.40 -2.09 -6.70
N THR A 50 -2.30 -2.81 -6.88
CA THR A 50 -1.37 -2.63 -8.00
C THR A 50 -1.19 -3.91 -8.79
N GLY A 51 -1.00 -3.80 -10.10
CA GLY A 51 -0.51 -4.84 -11.02
C GLY A 51 -1.10 -6.24 -10.76
N GLY A 52 -0.22 -7.21 -10.55
CA GLY A 52 -0.63 -8.62 -10.38
C GLY A 52 -1.45 -8.88 -9.12
N THR A 53 -1.33 -8.05 -8.06
CA THR A 53 -2.19 -8.17 -6.86
C THR A 53 -3.62 -7.75 -7.19
N ALA A 54 -3.80 -6.60 -7.86
CA ALA A 54 -5.11 -6.12 -8.29
C ALA A 54 -5.81 -7.18 -9.14
N LYS A 55 -5.12 -7.73 -10.14
CA LYS A 55 -5.67 -8.75 -11.03
C LYS A 55 -6.19 -9.98 -10.28
N ILE A 56 -5.43 -10.53 -9.35
CA ILE A 56 -5.84 -11.71 -8.58
C ILE A 56 -7.05 -11.40 -7.69
N LEU A 57 -7.08 -10.23 -7.08
CA LEU A 57 -8.22 -9.81 -6.26
C LEU A 57 -9.50 -9.63 -7.11
N GLU A 58 -9.39 -9.00 -8.28
CA GLU A 58 -10.49 -8.83 -9.23
C GLU A 58 -11.03 -10.18 -9.74
N GLU A 59 -10.14 -11.10 -10.13
CA GLU A 59 -10.49 -12.46 -10.55
C GLU A 59 -11.22 -13.24 -9.44
N ALA A 60 -10.93 -12.94 -8.18
CA ALA A 60 -11.60 -13.49 -7.00
C ALA A 60 -12.89 -12.75 -6.61
N GLY A 61 -13.33 -11.76 -7.41
CA GLY A 61 -14.55 -11.00 -7.18
C GLY A 61 -14.44 -9.97 -6.04
N VAL A 62 -13.25 -9.55 -5.68
CA VAL A 62 -13.03 -8.44 -4.74
C VAL A 62 -13.12 -7.12 -5.51
N PRO A 63 -13.95 -6.16 -5.07
CA PRO A 63 -13.95 -4.83 -5.67
C PRO A 63 -12.62 -4.13 -5.37
N VAL A 64 -11.89 -3.78 -6.42
CA VAL A 64 -10.57 -3.14 -6.33
C VAL A 64 -10.57 -1.82 -7.10
N VAL A 65 -9.95 -0.82 -6.53
CA VAL A 65 -9.59 0.43 -7.22
C VAL A 65 -8.15 0.26 -7.71
N PRO A 66 -7.92 0.15 -9.03
CA PRO A 66 -6.56 0.11 -9.57
C PRO A 66 -5.79 1.37 -9.20
N ILE A 67 -4.50 1.23 -8.94
CA ILE A 67 -3.65 2.37 -8.51
C ILE A 67 -3.65 3.51 -9.52
N GLU A 68 -3.73 3.21 -10.81
CA GLU A 68 -3.79 4.19 -11.90
C GLU A 68 -5.08 5.02 -11.83
N SER A 69 -6.20 4.38 -11.48
CA SER A 69 -7.48 5.08 -11.28
C SER A 69 -7.44 5.96 -10.03
N TYR A 70 -6.81 5.49 -8.97
CA TYR A 70 -6.67 6.26 -7.72
C TYR A 70 -5.75 7.47 -7.89
N THR A 71 -4.61 7.30 -8.53
CA THR A 71 -3.66 8.39 -8.76
C THR A 71 -4.10 9.33 -9.87
N GLY A 72 -4.88 8.84 -10.85
CA GLY A 72 -5.17 9.51 -12.11
C GLY A 72 -3.94 9.57 -13.03
N PHE A 73 -2.95 8.71 -12.79
CA PHE A 73 -1.69 8.70 -13.53
C PHE A 73 -1.33 7.29 -14.01
N PRO A 74 -0.97 7.10 -15.29
CA PRO A 74 -0.65 5.78 -15.80
C PRO A 74 0.66 5.24 -15.22
N GLU A 75 0.76 3.92 -15.16
CA GLU A 75 2.02 3.24 -14.92
C GLU A 75 3.02 3.60 -16.03
N MET A 76 4.27 3.88 -15.66
CA MET A 76 5.32 4.27 -16.60
C MET A 76 6.60 3.46 -16.39
N MET A 77 7.48 3.48 -17.42
CA MET A 77 8.81 2.88 -17.35
C MET A 77 8.73 1.40 -16.96
N ASP A 78 7.87 0.66 -17.65
CA ASP A 78 7.65 -0.78 -17.44
C ASP A 78 7.30 -1.15 -15.98
N GLY A 79 6.53 -0.26 -15.30
CA GLY A 79 6.08 -0.47 -13.94
C GLY A 79 7.02 0.05 -12.85
N ARG A 80 8.17 0.61 -13.21
CA ARG A 80 9.09 1.21 -12.22
C ARG A 80 8.49 2.40 -11.47
N VAL A 81 7.54 3.12 -12.12
CA VAL A 81 6.82 4.25 -11.53
C VAL A 81 5.33 4.00 -11.57
N LYS A 82 4.74 3.71 -10.41
CA LYS A 82 3.29 3.54 -10.23
C LYS A 82 2.81 4.02 -8.86
N THR A 83 3.52 3.68 -7.78
CA THR A 83 3.16 4.05 -6.41
C THR A 83 3.93 5.25 -5.87
N LEU A 84 5.01 5.66 -6.53
CA LEU A 84 5.76 6.88 -6.21
C LEU A 84 4.99 8.11 -6.69
N HIS A 85 3.88 8.41 -6.02
CA HIS A 85 2.96 9.46 -6.43
C HIS A 85 2.50 10.28 -5.21
N PRO A 86 2.33 11.61 -5.32
CA PRO A 86 1.88 12.45 -4.22
C PRO A 86 0.54 12.00 -3.60
N ARG A 87 -0.41 11.51 -4.39
CA ARG A 87 -1.68 11.00 -3.85
C ARG A 87 -1.50 9.78 -2.98
N VAL A 88 -0.57 8.87 -3.31
CA VAL A 88 -0.27 7.68 -2.49
C VAL A 88 0.42 8.11 -1.20
N HIS A 89 1.55 8.79 -1.31
CA HIS A 89 2.34 9.18 -0.14
C HIS A 89 1.66 10.26 0.71
N GLY A 90 0.89 11.16 0.10
CA GLY A 90 0.08 12.13 0.82
C GLY A 90 -1.03 11.44 1.63
N GLY A 91 -1.69 10.42 1.07
CA GLY A 91 -2.69 9.63 1.79
C GLY A 91 -2.12 8.86 2.98
N LEU A 92 -0.86 8.43 2.89
CA LEU A 92 -0.14 7.73 3.95
C LEU A 92 0.48 8.66 5.00
N LEU A 93 0.92 9.87 4.60
CA LEU A 93 1.70 10.78 5.45
C LEU A 93 0.88 11.92 6.05
N CYS A 94 -0.39 12.07 5.65
CA CYS A 94 -1.26 13.11 6.18
C CYS A 94 -1.52 12.90 7.67
N ARG A 95 -1.07 13.83 8.48
CA ARG A 95 -1.41 13.88 9.90
C ARG A 95 -2.82 14.43 10.05
N ARG A 96 -3.76 13.58 10.46
CA ARG A 96 -5.19 13.92 10.54
C ARG A 96 -5.52 14.86 11.70
N ASP A 97 -4.62 14.99 12.64
CA ASP A 97 -4.67 15.97 13.75
C ASP A 97 -4.13 17.36 13.37
N ASN A 98 -3.57 17.51 12.16
CA ASN A 98 -3.04 18.77 11.66
C ASN A 98 -3.98 19.37 10.59
N PRO A 99 -4.70 20.47 10.91
CA PRO A 99 -5.64 21.08 9.97
C PRO A 99 -4.99 21.53 8.65
N GLY A 100 -3.72 21.94 8.68
CA GLY A 100 -2.98 22.32 7.46
C GLY A 100 -2.77 21.11 6.54
N HIS A 101 -2.39 19.94 7.09
CA HIS A 101 -2.25 18.72 6.30
C HIS A 101 -3.58 18.25 5.71
N VAL A 102 -4.66 18.36 6.48
CA VAL A 102 -6.01 17.98 6.01
C VAL A 102 -6.42 18.89 4.86
N ALA A 103 -6.25 20.21 5.00
CA ALA A 103 -6.55 21.18 3.95
C ALA A 103 -5.71 20.93 2.69
N ASP A 104 -4.42 20.65 2.83
CA ASP A 104 -3.56 20.31 1.69
C ASP A 104 -4.04 19.05 0.98
N ALA A 105 -4.42 18.02 1.72
CA ALA A 105 -4.95 16.79 1.14
C ALA A 105 -6.26 17.03 0.37
N GLU A 106 -7.20 17.77 0.95
CA GLU A 106 -8.47 18.12 0.33
C GLU A 106 -8.26 18.95 -0.95
N ASN A 107 -7.43 19.99 -0.90
CA ASN A 107 -7.13 20.86 -2.03
C ASN A 107 -6.49 20.13 -3.22
N ASN A 108 -5.77 19.03 -2.94
CA ASN A 108 -5.10 18.22 -3.96
C ASN A 108 -5.82 16.91 -4.30
N GLY A 109 -7.03 16.70 -3.77
CA GLY A 109 -7.81 15.49 -4.02
C GLY A 109 -7.13 14.22 -3.53
N ILE A 110 -6.44 14.30 -2.38
CA ILE A 110 -5.73 13.18 -1.75
C ILE A 110 -6.66 12.52 -0.74
N GLY A 111 -7.03 11.27 -1.00
CA GLY A 111 -7.77 10.45 -0.04
C GLY A 111 -6.84 9.84 1.00
N MET A 112 -7.32 9.71 2.24
CA MET A 112 -6.56 9.05 3.31
C MET A 112 -6.45 7.55 3.04
N ILE A 113 -5.31 6.96 3.40
CA ILE A 113 -5.06 5.52 3.37
C ILE A 113 -4.82 5.08 4.81
N ASP A 114 -5.65 4.18 5.31
CA ASP A 114 -5.70 3.80 6.73
C ASP A 114 -4.94 2.52 7.03
N LEU A 115 -4.77 1.67 6.00
CA LEU A 115 -4.11 0.38 6.12
C LEU A 115 -3.18 0.15 4.93
N VAL A 116 -1.98 -0.34 5.21
CA VAL A 116 -1.01 -0.76 4.19
C VAL A 116 -0.67 -2.23 4.38
N CYS A 117 -0.93 -3.04 3.35
CA CYS A 117 -0.52 -4.43 3.29
C CYS A 117 0.45 -4.62 2.12
N VAL A 118 1.73 -4.65 2.42
CA VAL A 118 2.80 -4.73 1.44
C VAL A 118 3.82 -5.76 1.87
N ASN A 119 4.20 -6.66 0.96
CA ASN A 119 5.44 -7.41 1.08
C ASN A 119 6.35 -7.10 -0.12
N LEU A 120 7.63 -7.25 0.07
CA LEU A 120 8.67 -6.79 -0.85
C LEU A 120 9.02 -7.86 -1.88
N TYR A 121 9.72 -7.46 -2.93
CA TYR A 121 10.33 -8.39 -3.86
C TYR A 121 11.31 -9.33 -3.14
N GLU A 122 11.35 -10.57 -3.59
CA GLU A 122 12.21 -11.61 -2.99
C GLU A 122 13.66 -11.47 -3.51
N PHE A 123 14.27 -10.32 -3.27
CA PHE A 123 15.62 -10.02 -3.73
C PHE A 123 16.65 -11.08 -3.31
N GLU A 124 16.56 -11.54 -2.06
CA GLU A 124 17.47 -12.58 -1.53
C GLU A 124 17.35 -13.90 -2.31
N LYS A 125 16.13 -14.30 -2.69
CA LYS A 125 15.94 -15.51 -3.52
C LYS A 125 16.46 -15.29 -4.94
N THR A 126 16.27 -14.11 -5.49
CA THR A 126 16.73 -13.77 -6.82
C THR A 126 18.26 -13.85 -6.90
N VAL A 127 18.98 -13.25 -5.95
CA VAL A 127 20.46 -13.25 -5.96
C VAL A 127 21.07 -14.59 -5.52
N ALA A 128 20.30 -15.44 -4.87
CA ALA A 128 20.73 -16.80 -4.51
C ALA A 128 20.70 -17.77 -5.70
N ASP A 129 20.02 -17.43 -6.80
CA ASP A 129 19.99 -18.23 -8.02
C ASP A 129 21.35 -18.11 -8.75
N PRO A 130 22.12 -19.20 -8.93
CA PRO A 130 23.41 -19.15 -9.63
C PRO A 130 23.33 -18.70 -11.09
N SER A 131 22.13 -18.72 -11.68
CA SER A 131 21.88 -18.30 -13.08
C SER A 131 21.48 -16.83 -13.21
N VAL A 132 21.30 -16.10 -12.10
CA VAL A 132 20.85 -14.71 -12.13
C VAL A 132 21.87 -13.81 -12.83
N THR A 133 21.39 -12.96 -13.71
CA THR A 133 22.22 -11.88 -14.28
C THR A 133 22.23 -10.67 -13.37
N LEU A 134 23.27 -9.84 -13.47
CA LEU A 134 23.33 -8.57 -12.73
C LEU A 134 22.12 -7.66 -13.07
N GLU A 135 21.73 -7.61 -14.34
CA GLU A 135 20.58 -6.85 -14.81
C GLU A 135 19.30 -7.32 -14.12
N ASN A 136 19.06 -8.62 -14.06
CA ASN A 136 17.90 -9.20 -13.38
C ASN A 136 17.93 -8.90 -11.88
N ALA A 137 19.07 -9.03 -11.24
CA ALA A 137 19.20 -8.69 -9.82
C ALA A 137 18.88 -7.20 -9.56
N ILE A 138 19.32 -6.30 -10.42
CA ILE A 138 19.04 -4.87 -10.31
C ILE A 138 17.52 -4.60 -10.49
N GLU A 139 16.85 -5.27 -11.44
CA GLU A 139 15.41 -5.10 -11.64
C GLU A 139 14.57 -5.59 -10.44
N HIS A 140 15.11 -6.47 -9.60
CA HIS A 140 14.45 -6.93 -8.37
C HIS A 140 14.71 -6.02 -7.15
N ILE A 141 15.35 -4.86 -7.32
CA ILE A 141 15.43 -3.84 -6.27
C ILE A 141 14.07 -3.15 -6.16
N ASP A 142 13.33 -3.46 -5.10
CA ASP A 142 12.01 -2.86 -4.85
C ASP A 142 12.15 -1.43 -4.33
N ILE A 143 11.53 -0.48 -5.01
CA ILE A 143 11.51 0.93 -4.64
C ILE A 143 10.16 1.30 -4.00
N GLY A 144 9.05 0.89 -4.64
CA GLY A 144 7.71 1.30 -4.24
C GLY A 144 7.28 0.70 -2.90
N GLY A 145 7.49 -0.59 -2.70
CA GLY A 145 7.15 -1.28 -1.47
C GLY A 145 7.81 -0.67 -0.23
N PRO A 146 9.15 -0.56 -0.19
CA PRO A 146 9.85 0.08 0.91
C PRO A 146 9.43 1.52 1.16
N SER A 147 9.16 2.29 0.10
CA SER A 147 8.71 3.68 0.23
C SER A 147 7.34 3.78 0.91
N MET A 148 6.40 2.93 0.54
CA MET A 148 5.07 2.87 1.18
C MET A 148 5.17 2.43 2.64
N LEU A 149 5.94 1.40 2.95
CA LEU A 149 6.16 0.93 4.33
C LEU A 149 6.80 2.01 5.21
N ARG A 150 7.78 2.73 4.68
CA ARG A 150 8.43 3.84 5.41
C ARG A 150 7.46 4.99 5.67
N SER A 151 6.58 5.31 4.69
CA SER A 151 5.56 6.35 4.86
C SER A 151 4.54 5.96 5.94
N ALA A 152 4.02 4.75 5.87
CA ALA A 152 3.09 4.22 6.87
C ALA A 152 3.73 4.18 8.27
N ALA A 153 4.96 3.68 8.40
CA ALA A 153 5.67 3.62 9.67
C ALA A 153 5.93 5.02 10.26
N LYS A 154 6.24 6.03 9.41
CA LYS A 154 6.44 7.42 9.87
C LYS A 154 5.16 8.04 10.40
N ASN A 155 4.01 7.61 9.96
CA ASN A 155 2.70 8.18 10.29
C ASN A 155 1.80 7.14 10.99
N ASN A 156 2.37 6.28 11.81
CA ASN A 156 1.71 5.13 12.44
C ASN A 156 0.59 5.50 13.44
N ASP A 157 0.44 6.77 13.79
CA ASP A 157 -0.63 7.27 14.67
C ASP A 157 -1.96 7.43 13.92
N PHE A 158 -1.95 7.36 12.59
CA PHE A 158 -3.08 7.62 11.70
C PHE A 158 -3.22 6.55 10.64
#